data_939957443ab511638300ab615028a0a2
#
_entry.id   939957443ab511638300ab615028a0a2
#
_cell.length_a   1.000
_cell.length_b   1.000
_cell.length_c   1.000
_cell.angle_alpha   90.00
_cell.angle_beta   90.00
_cell.angle_gamma   90.00
#
_symmetry.space_group_name_H-M   'P 1'
#
loop_
_entity.id
_entity.type
_entity.pdbx_description
1 polymer ?
#
loop_
_entity_poly.entity_id
_entity_poly.type
_entity_poly.pdbx_seq_one_letter_code
_entity_poly.pdbx_strand_id
1 'polypeptide(L)' 'MEGDLQRCVGQNLRAYRQARGLSQEAFAGVVGVHRTYMGGLERGERNLTLKSVERIAERIDVDPLELMRER' A
#
# COMPACT_ATOMS: atom_id res chain seq x y z
N MET A 1 7.70 -12.16 11.22
CA MET A 1 8.38 -11.36 12.11
C MET A 1 8.75 -10.01 11.55
N GLU A 2 10.02 -9.66 11.57
CA GLU A 2 10.41 -8.35 11.06
C GLU A 2 10.07 -8.24 9.58
N GLY A 3 9.37 -7.18 9.21
CA GLY A 3 8.98 -6.93 7.83
C GLY A 3 7.69 -7.60 7.39
N ASP A 4 7.07 -8.41 8.23
CA ASP A 4 5.83 -9.09 7.85
C ASP A 4 4.69 -8.12 7.62
N LEU A 5 4.56 -7.09 8.46
CA LEU A 5 3.51 -6.09 8.28
C LEU A 5 3.73 -5.28 7.01
N GLN A 6 4.98 -4.97 6.70
CA GLN A 6 5.29 -4.25 5.47
C GLN A 6 4.89 -5.05 4.24
N ARG A 7 5.20 -6.34 4.24
CA ARG A 7 4.79 -7.21 3.14
C ARG A 7 3.28 -7.35 3.06
N CYS A 8 2.63 -7.44 4.21
CA CYS A 8 1.18 -7.53 4.29
C CYS A 8 0.53 -6.29 3.67
N VAL A 9 0.98 -5.12 4.07
CA VAL A 9 0.47 -3.86 3.52
C VAL A 9 0.71 -3.82 2.01
N GLY A 10 1.92 -4.20 1.58
CA GLY A 10 2.26 -4.20 0.16
C GLY A 10 1.36 -5.12 -0.64
N GLN A 11 1.11 -6.31 -0.15
CA GLN A 11 0.23 -7.27 -0.81
C GLN A 11 -1.21 -6.76 -0.88
N ASN A 12 -1.68 -6.14 0.19
CA ASN A 12 -3.03 -5.60 0.24
C ASN A 12 -3.19 -4.43 -0.72
N LEU A 13 -2.18 -3.57 -0.83
CA LEU A 13 -2.19 -2.47 -1.78
C LEU A 13 -2.20 -2.99 -3.21
N ARG A 14 -1.38 -3.99 -3.49
CA ARG A 14 -1.33 -4.59 -4.82
C ARG A 14 -2.68 -5.20 -5.20
N ALA A 15 -3.29 -5.93 -4.28
CA ALA A 15 -4.59 -6.54 -4.51
C ALA A 15 -5.66 -5.48 -4.79
N TYR A 16 -5.65 -4.41 -4.01
CA TYR A 16 -6.56 -3.29 -4.21
C TYR A 16 -6.38 -2.68 -5.59
N ARG A 17 -5.13 -2.44 -5.97
CA ARG A 17 -4.79 -1.86 -7.27
C ARG A 17 -5.27 -2.74 -8.42
N GLN A 18 -4.95 -4.02 -8.34
CA GLN A 18 -5.29 -4.98 -9.40
C GLN A 18 -6.80 -5.16 -9.53
N ALA A 19 -7.51 -5.14 -8.42
CA ALA A 19 -8.97 -5.26 -8.44
C ALA A 19 -9.63 -4.09 -9.17
N ARG A 20 -8.95 -2.95 -9.24
CA ARG A 20 -9.46 -1.77 -9.93
C ARG A 20 -8.84 -1.57 -11.30
N GLY A 21 -8.02 -2.51 -11.75
CA GLY A 21 -7.40 -2.44 -13.06
C GLY A 21 -6.42 -1.27 -13.23
N LEU A 22 -5.79 -0.84 -12.13
CA LEU A 22 -4.87 0.29 -12.17
C LEU A 22 -3.44 -0.17 -12.35
N SER A 23 -2.67 0.60 -13.12
CA SER A 23 -1.22 0.41 -13.18
C SER A 23 -0.60 0.92 -11.89
N GLN A 24 0.65 0.53 -11.64
CA GLN A 24 1.37 1.08 -10.48
C GLN A 24 1.48 2.60 -10.57
N GLU A 25 1.74 3.12 -11.76
CA GLU A 25 1.88 4.56 -11.94
C GLU A 25 0.57 5.29 -11.63
N ALA A 26 -0.55 4.78 -12.13
CA ALA A 26 -1.85 5.38 -11.88
C ALA A 26 -2.18 5.32 -10.39
N PHE A 27 -1.90 4.19 -9.74
CA PHE A 27 -2.17 4.03 -8.32
C PHE A 27 -1.28 4.93 -7.47
N ALA A 28 -0.02 5.08 -7.87
CA ALA A 28 0.89 6.02 -7.21
C ALA A 28 0.31 7.43 -7.22
N GLY A 29 -0.28 7.83 -8.35
CA GLY A 29 -0.95 9.12 -8.45
C GLY A 29 -2.12 9.25 -7.49
N VAL A 30 -2.92 8.20 -7.35
CA VAL A 30 -4.06 8.20 -6.41
C VAL A 30 -3.55 8.33 -4.97
N VAL A 31 -2.52 7.58 -4.63
CA VAL A 31 -1.96 7.57 -3.27
C VAL A 31 -1.16 8.85 -2.99
N GLY A 32 -0.65 9.50 -4.04
CA GLY A 32 0.13 10.72 -3.88
C GLY A 32 1.61 10.47 -3.64
N VAL A 33 2.14 9.40 -4.22
CA VAL A 33 3.56 9.05 -4.09
C VAL A 33 4.15 8.80 -5.47
N HIS A 34 5.48 8.77 -5.53
CA HIS A 34 6.18 8.45 -6.77
C HIS A 34 6.00 6.95 -7.08
N ARG A 35 5.95 6.61 -8.37
CA ARG A 35 5.73 5.22 -8.79
C ARG A 35 6.82 4.28 -8.28
N THR A 36 8.05 4.74 -8.19
CA THR A 36 9.17 3.94 -7.68
C THR A 36 8.92 3.56 -6.22
N TYR A 37 8.42 4.53 -5.44
CA TYR A 37 8.06 4.28 -4.05
C TYR A 37 6.90 3.29 -3.96
N MET A 38 5.89 3.44 -4.83
CA MET A 38 4.77 2.52 -4.86
C MET A 38 5.22 1.08 -5.15
N GLY A 39 6.14 0.90 -6.10
CA GLY A 39 6.69 -0.41 -6.38
C GLY A 39 7.36 -1.02 -5.16
N GLY A 40 8.14 -0.22 -4.44
CA GLY A 40 8.78 -0.65 -3.20
C GLY A 40 7.76 -1.01 -2.13
N LEU A 41 6.69 -0.22 -2.02
CA LEU A 41 5.61 -0.51 -1.07
C LEU A 41 4.98 -1.88 -1.35
N GLU A 42 4.68 -2.15 -2.62
CA GLU A 42 4.03 -3.41 -2.98
C GLU A 42 4.93 -4.62 -2.76
N ARG A 43 6.24 -4.43 -2.85
CA ARG A 43 7.20 -5.50 -2.59
C ARG A 43 7.54 -5.66 -1.10
N GLY A 44 7.01 -4.76 -0.26
CA GLY A 44 7.28 -4.81 1.18
C GLY A 44 8.68 -4.32 1.53
N GLU A 45 9.27 -3.47 0.69
CA GLU A 45 10.65 -3.00 0.86
C GLU A 45 10.77 -1.63 1.51
N ARG A 46 9.63 -0.98 1.78
CA ARG A 46 9.65 0.36 2.37
C ARG A 46 9.25 0.30 3.83
N ASN A 47 9.97 1.06 4.64
CA ASN A 47 9.59 1.22 6.04
C ASN A 47 8.34 2.08 6.12
N LEU A 48 7.34 1.59 6.85
CA LEU A 48 6.09 2.28 7.02
C LEU A 48 5.89 2.61 8.48
N THR A 49 5.48 3.85 8.75
CA THR A 49 4.98 4.23 10.07
C THR A 49 3.48 4.03 10.07
N LEU A 50 2.90 3.95 11.25
CA LEU A 50 1.44 3.88 11.36
C LEU A 50 0.80 5.12 10.72
N LYS A 51 1.43 6.26 10.86
CA LYS A 51 0.95 7.50 10.25
C LYS A 51 0.93 7.40 8.72
N SER A 52 1.96 6.78 8.14
CA SER A 52 2.01 6.57 6.68
C SER A 52 0.88 5.65 6.22
N VAL A 53 0.63 4.58 6.97
CA VAL A 53 -0.45 3.64 6.64
C VAL A 53 -1.80 4.34 6.70
N GLU A 54 -2.01 5.15 7.73
CA GLU A 54 -3.25 5.93 7.87
C GLU A 54 -3.44 6.88 6.68
N ARG A 55 -2.36 7.54 6.27
CA ARG A 55 -2.43 8.48 5.15
C ARG A 55 -2.78 7.76 3.85
N ILE A 56 -2.15 6.63 3.59
CA ILE A 56 -2.44 5.84 2.39
C ILE A 56 -3.89 5.38 2.40
N ALA A 57 -4.35 4.84 3.53
CA ALA A 57 -5.71 4.35 3.67
C ALA A 57 -6.74 5.46 3.44
N GLU A 58 -6.46 6.65 3.95
CA GLU A 58 -7.33 7.80 3.76
C GLU A 58 -7.45 8.16 2.29
N ARG A 59 -6.33 8.11 1.56
CA ARG A 59 -6.33 8.46 0.14
C ARG A 59 -7.16 7.50 -0.71
N ILE A 60 -7.26 6.26 -0.30
CA ILE A 60 -8.02 5.25 -1.06
C ILE A 60 -9.33 4.88 -0.36
N ASP A 61 -9.65 5.59 0.70
CA ASP A 61 -10.94 5.45 1.42
C ASP A 61 -11.16 4.04 1.95
N VAL A 62 -10.16 3.48 2.59
CA VAL A 62 -10.27 2.18 3.26
C VAL A 62 -9.84 2.33 4.71
N ASP A 63 -10.29 1.41 5.55
CA ASP A 63 -9.87 1.36 6.94
C ASP A 63 -8.39 0.95 6.97
N PRO A 64 -7.53 1.70 7.70
CA PRO A 64 -6.11 1.33 7.79
C PRO A 64 -5.89 -0.11 8.25
N LEU A 65 -6.76 -0.63 9.11
CA LEU A 65 -6.64 -2.01 9.59
C LEU A 65 -6.81 -3.02 8.45
N GLU A 66 -7.59 -2.68 7.44
CA GLU A 66 -7.75 -3.55 6.27
C GLU A 66 -6.44 -3.71 5.51
N LEU A 67 -5.62 -2.66 5.47
CA LEU A 67 -4.32 -2.74 4.81
C LEU A 67 -3.33 -3.59 5.57
N MET A 68 -3.55 -3.76 6.87
CA MET A 68 -2.67 -4.55 7.72
C MET A 68 -3.20 -5.95 7.97
N ARG A 69 -4.34 -6.28 7.41
CA ARG A 69 -4.94 -7.60 7.59
C ARG A 69 -4.20 -8.63 6.77
N GLU A 70 -3.88 -9.75 7.39
CA GLU A 70 -3.25 -10.87 6.71
C GLU A 70 -4.25 -11.52 5.75
N ARG A 71 -3.78 -11.85 4.55
CA ARG A 71 -4.64 -12.40 3.50
C ARG A 71 -4.53 -13.91 3.41
#